data_082a9fd16376d57d792bcd89f208b539
#
_entry.id   082a9fd16376d57d792bcd89f208b539
#
_cell.length_a   1.000
_cell.length_b   1.000
_cell.length_c   1.000
_cell.angle_alpha   90.00
_cell.angle_beta   90.00
_cell.angle_gamma   90.00
#
_symmetry.space_group_name_H-M   'P 1'
#
loop_
_entity.id
_entity.type
_entity.pdbx_description
1 polymer ?
#
loop_
_entity_poly.entity_id
_entity_poly.type
_entity_poly.pdbx_seq_one_letter_code
_entity_poly.pdbx_strand_id
1 'polypeptide(L)'
;KFGFGQSPFKVPQDIVNELKSNAHQNKYLPMQGLEDLRVSIASYISKKKDHKYLSSNIIIGPGSKELMFLLQILFQGEIILPAPSWVSYAPQAIIGRNKIKWIQTKSENNWFPTAKEIEDVIKKDKQKKYLIFLNSPNNPSGQVCTNLNEISELAKNYNLYFLSDEI
;
A
#
# COMPACT_ATOMS: atom_id res chain seq x y z
N LYS A 1 3.27 -26.18 4.26
CA LYS A 1 1.93 -25.54 4.32
C LYS A 1 2.01 -24.18 3.65
N PHE A 2 1.08 -23.89 2.75
CA PHE A 2 1.05 -22.63 1.98
C PHE A 2 -0.05 -21.66 2.49
N GLY A 3 -0.57 -21.88 3.69
CA GLY A 3 -1.71 -21.11 4.22
C GLY A 3 -1.34 -19.78 4.89
N PHE A 4 -0.09 -19.61 5.34
CA PHE A 4 0.37 -18.40 5.99
C PHE A 4 1.69 -17.92 5.39
N GLY A 5 1.77 -16.63 5.12
CA GLY A 5 2.99 -15.95 4.68
C GLY A 5 3.96 -15.69 5.83
N GLN A 6 4.38 -16.74 6.52
CA GLN A 6 5.34 -16.62 7.61
C GLN A 6 6.76 -16.88 7.11
N SER A 7 7.69 -15.97 7.42
CA SER A 7 9.10 -16.16 7.10
C SER A 7 9.65 -17.42 7.80
N PRO A 8 10.32 -18.32 7.07
CA PRO A 8 10.99 -19.48 7.66
C PRO A 8 12.32 -19.13 8.34
N PHE A 9 12.82 -17.93 8.13
CA PHE A 9 14.11 -17.48 8.67
C PHE A 9 13.96 -16.93 10.08
N LYS A 10 14.98 -17.14 10.89
CA LYS A 10 15.08 -16.51 12.22
C LYS A 10 15.27 -15.00 12.08
N VAL A 11 14.81 -14.27 13.08
CA VAL A 11 15.11 -12.84 13.16
C VAL A 11 16.63 -12.65 13.23
N PRO A 12 17.23 -11.75 12.41
CA PRO A 12 18.67 -11.47 12.48
C PRO A 12 19.13 -11.12 13.90
N GLN A 13 20.29 -11.61 14.30
CA GLN A 13 20.77 -11.47 15.68
C GLN A 13 20.95 -10.01 16.10
N ASP A 14 21.34 -9.14 15.18
CA ASP A 14 21.49 -7.70 15.46
C ASP A 14 20.16 -7.06 15.86
N ILE A 15 19.05 -7.42 15.16
CA ILE A 15 17.70 -6.96 15.52
C ILE A 15 17.30 -7.46 16.91
N VAL A 16 17.61 -8.72 17.22
CA VAL A 16 17.35 -9.29 18.55
C VAL A 16 18.14 -8.56 19.65
N ASN A 17 19.40 -8.22 19.38
CA ASN A 17 20.25 -7.50 20.32
C ASN A 17 19.73 -6.08 20.53
N GLU A 18 19.38 -5.35 19.47
CA GLU A 18 18.79 -4.01 19.56
C GLU A 18 17.47 -4.01 20.35
N LEU A 19 16.58 -4.98 20.11
CA LEU A 19 15.35 -5.11 20.87
C LEU A 19 15.63 -5.31 22.37
N LYS A 20 16.59 -6.16 22.72
CA LYS A 20 16.98 -6.41 24.12
C LYS A 20 17.57 -5.17 24.78
N SER A 21 18.48 -4.47 24.09
CA SER A 21 19.15 -3.28 24.63
C SER A 21 18.20 -2.09 24.83
N ASN A 22 17.10 -2.03 24.05
CA ASN A 22 16.12 -0.97 24.13
C ASN A 22 14.81 -1.36 24.84
N ALA A 23 14.70 -2.58 25.37
CA ALA A 23 13.48 -3.07 26.04
C ALA A 23 13.06 -2.24 27.28
N HIS A 24 13.99 -1.47 27.86
CA HIS A 24 13.73 -0.59 29.00
C HIS A 24 13.10 0.77 28.60
N GLN A 25 13.04 1.09 27.32
CA GLN A 25 12.46 2.35 26.82
C GLN A 25 10.94 2.37 27.07
N ASN A 26 10.48 3.38 27.82
CA ASN A 26 9.09 3.51 28.21
C ASN A 26 8.43 4.85 27.82
N LYS A 27 9.12 5.65 27.02
CA LYS A 27 8.62 6.97 26.59
C LYS A 27 7.59 6.83 25.46
N TYR A 28 6.59 7.68 25.47
CA TYR A 28 5.74 7.84 24.31
C TYR A 28 6.53 8.37 23.12
N LEU A 29 6.28 7.80 21.96
CA LEU A 29 6.84 8.28 20.70
C LEU A 29 5.93 9.33 20.05
N PRO A 30 6.47 10.16 19.13
CA PRO A 30 5.64 10.99 18.27
C PRO A 30 4.66 10.12 17.47
N MET A 31 3.46 10.65 17.20
CA MET A 31 2.41 9.90 16.47
C MET A 31 2.87 9.41 15.09
N GLN A 32 3.78 10.11 14.43
CA GLN A 32 4.34 9.71 13.14
C GLN A 32 5.43 8.63 13.26
N GLY A 33 5.85 8.29 14.49
CA GLY A 33 6.94 7.38 14.75
C GLY A 33 8.27 8.08 15.08
N LEU A 34 9.24 7.29 15.49
CA LEU A 34 10.58 7.76 15.87
C LEU A 34 11.25 8.53 14.72
N GLU A 35 11.72 9.75 14.99
CA GLU A 35 12.31 10.64 13.97
C GLU A 35 13.50 10.00 13.27
N ASP A 36 14.44 9.44 14.02
CA ASP A 36 15.65 8.82 13.47
C ASP A 36 15.32 7.64 12.54
N LEU A 37 14.28 6.87 12.86
CA LEU A 37 13.80 5.80 12.01
C LEU A 37 13.21 6.36 10.70
N ARG A 38 12.38 7.41 10.79
CA ARG A 38 11.79 8.07 9.62
C ARG A 38 12.85 8.69 8.70
N VAL A 39 13.87 9.33 9.27
CA VAL A 39 15.04 9.86 8.53
C VAL A 39 15.78 8.73 7.82
N SER A 40 16.05 7.64 8.52
CA SER A 40 16.75 6.46 7.96
C SER A 40 15.99 5.83 6.82
N ILE A 41 14.66 5.66 6.96
CA ILE A 41 13.79 5.13 5.91
C ILE A 41 13.75 6.08 4.71
N ALA A 42 13.57 7.38 4.93
CA ALA A 42 13.55 8.38 3.87
C ALA A 42 14.86 8.37 3.06
N SER A 43 16.00 8.29 3.74
CA SER A 43 17.32 8.18 3.11
C SER A 43 17.46 6.90 2.27
N TYR A 44 17.03 5.77 2.83
CA TYR A 44 17.09 4.47 2.14
C TYR A 44 16.22 4.46 0.86
N ILE A 45 14.98 4.93 0.96
CA ILE A 45 14.06 4.96 -0.18
C ILE A 45 14.54 5.96 -1.24
N SER A 46 15.05 7.13 -0.82
CA SER A 46 15.57 8.15 -1.74
C SER A 46 16.69 7.60 -2.63
N LYS A 47 17.62 6.83 -2.04
CA LYS A 47 18.70 6.17 -2.79
C LYS A 47 18.19 5.11 -3.77
N LYS A 48 17.11 4.40 -3.41
CA LYS A 48 16.56 3.32 -4.26
C LYS A 48 15.72 3.83 -5.43
N LYS A 49 15.00 4.92 -5.24
CA LYS A 49 13.98 5.39 -6.19
C LYS A 49 14.42 6.61 -7.00
N ASP A 50 15.67 7.05 -6.87
CA ASP A 50 16.22 8.29 -7.50
C ASP A 50 15.26 9.49 -7.31
N HIS A 51 14.71 9.61 -6.11
CA HIS A 51 13.79 10.67 -5.71
C HIS A 51 14.02 11.05 -4.26
N LYS A 52 13.99 12.36 -3.95
CA LYS A 52 14.22 12.84 -2.59
C LYS A 52 12.96 12.73 -1.73
N TYR A 53 12.99 11.84 -0.76
CA TYR A 53 11.99 11.76 0.31
C TYR A 53 12.51 12.43 1.59
N LEU A 54 11.62 13.03 2.35
CA LEU A 54 11.88 13.65 3.66
C LEU A 54 11.29 12.77 4.77
N SER A 55 11.77 12.92 6.00
CA SER A 55 11.17 12.24 7.16
C SER A 55 9.69 12.56 7.34
N SER A 56 9.25 13.76 6.93
CA SER A 56 7.85 14.16 6.92
C SER A 56 6.97 13.37 5.96
N ASN A 57 7.56 12.67 4.98
CA ASN A 57 6.83 11.78 4.06
C ASN A 57 6.68 10.36 4.62
N ILE A 58 7.20 10.08 5.81
CA ILE A 58 7.22 8.75 6.41
C ILE A 58 6.31 8.74 7.65
N ILE A 59 5.47 7.73 7.71
CA ILE A 59 4.64 7.41 8.88
C ILE A 59 4.94 5.98 9.29
N ILE A 60 5.18 5.76 10.58
CA ILE A 60 5.42 4.44 11.16
C ILE A 60 4.15 3.96 11.87
N GLY A 61 3.79 2.71 11.64
CA GLY A 61 2.68 2.06 12.31
C GLY A 61 2.97 0.58 12.56
N PRO A 62 2.12 -0.11 13.34
CA PRO A 62 2.30 -1.52 13.66
C PRO A 62 1.90 -2.44 12.49
N GLY A 63 2.49 -2.18 11.34
CA GLY A 63 2.27 -2.88 10.08
C GLY A 63 1.42 -2.12 9.07
N SER A 64 1.63 -2.43 7.79
CA SER A 64 0.94 -1.78 6.65
C SER A 64 -0.58 -1.94 6.72
N LYS A 65 -1.08 -3.05 7.27
CA LYS A 65 -2.51 -3.33 7.41
C LYS A 65 -3.25 -2.23 8.18
N GLU A 66 -2.70 -1.75 9.28
CA GLU A 66 -3.30 -0.66 10.06
C GLU A 66 -3.21 0.66 9.31
N LEU A 67 -2.05 0.97 8.73
CA LEU A 67 -1.86 2.22 7.97
C LEU A 67 -2.82 2.32 6.78
N MET A 68 -3.03 1.21 6.07
CA MET A 68 -4.00 1.13 4.98
C MET A 68 -5.44 1.33 5.48
N PHE A 69 -5.78 0.80 6.65
CA PHE A 69 -7.10 0.99 7.25
C PHE A 69 -7.33 2.46 7.62
N LEU A 70 -6.35 3.10 8.26
CA LEU A 70 -6.44 4.53 8.60
C LEU A 70 -6.59 5.39 7.36
N LEU A 71 -5.83 5.09 6.29
CA LEU A 71 -5.99 5.79 5.02
C LEU A 71 -7.41 5.63 4.45
N GLN A 72 -7.98 4.43 4.50
CA GLN A 72 -9.33 4.17 4.00
C GLN A 72 -10.40 4.91 4.82
N ILE A 73 -10.23 5.03 6.14
CA ILE A 73 -11.16 5.82 6.99
C ILE A 73 -11.11 7.31 6.65
N LEU A 74 -9.93 7.84 6.34
CA LEU A 74 -9.72 9.25 6.04
C LEU A 74 -10.07 9.61 4.59
N PHE A 75 -10.06 8.64 3.69
CA PHE A 75 -10.28 8.88 2.27
C PHE A 75 -11.76 9.17 1.97
N GLN A 76 -12.01 10.31 1.35
CA GLN A 76 -13.35 10.71 0.90
C GLN A 76 -13.47 10.50 -0.61
N GLY A 77 -13.96 9.33 -1.02
CA GLY A 77 -14.08 8.96 -2.42
C GLY A 77 -14.57 7.52 -2.61
N GLU A 78 -14.26 6.94 -3.76
CA GLU A 78 -14.56 5.54 -4.06
C GLU A 78 -13.25 4.75 -4.14
N ILE A 79 -13.24 3.52 -3.63
CA ILE A 79 -12.07 2.64 -3.65
C ILE A 79 -12.19 1.69 -4.82
N ILE A 80 -11.14 1.58 -5.62
CA ILE A 80 -11.05 0.62 -6.73
C ILE A 80 -10.19 -0.55 -6.25
N LEU A 81 -10.76 -1.76 -6.31
CA LEU A 81 -10.08 -2.99 -5.96
C LEU A 81 -10.03 -3.93 -7.16
N PRO A 82 -8.83 -4.35 -7.61
CA PRO A 82 -8.70 -5.47 -8.53
C PRO A 82 -9.16 -6.78 -7.88
N ALA A 83 -9.72 -7.68 -8.64
CA ALA A 83 -10.07 -9.02 -8.18
C ALA A 83 -9.34 -10.07 -9.04
N PRO A 84 -8.53 -10.97 -8.41
CA PRO A 84 -8.36 -11.17 -6.98
C PRO A 84 -7.46 -10.14 -6.31
N SER A 85 -7.67 -9.90 -5.01
CA SER A 85 -6.83 -9.05 -4.17
C SER A 85 -6.78 -9.57 -2.73
N TRP A 86 -5.89 -8.99 -1.93
CA TRP A 86 -5.78 -9.38 -0.53
C TRP A 86 -7.09 -9.21 0.22
N VAL A 87 -7.42 -10.22 1.00
CA VAL A 87 -8.74 -10.37 1.64
C VAL A 87 -9.11 -9.24 2.61
N SER A 88 -8.13 -8.46 3.10
CA SER A 88 -8.39 -7.40 4.08
C SER A 88 -8.82 -6.07 3.46
N TYR A 89 -8.56 -5.81 2.19
CA TYR A 89 -8.87 -4.50 1.58
C TYR A 89 -10.37 -4.19 1.59
N ALA A 90 -11.19 -5.13 1.11
CA ALA A 90 -12.62 -4.90 1.03
C ALA A 90 -13.32 -4.77 2.39
N PRO A 91 -13.07 -5.64 3.40
CA PRO A 91 -13.61 -5.44 4.74
C PRO A 91 -13.23 -4.10 5.36
N GLN A 92 -11.98 -3.65 5.20
CA GLN A 92 -11.53 -2.34 5.69
C GLN A 92 -12.27 -1.19 4.99
N ALA A 93 -12.46 -1.27 3.67
CA ALA A 93 -13.21 -0.29 2.90
C ALA A 93 -14.67 -0.20 3.39
N ILE A 94 -15.31 -1.36 3.64
CA ILE A 94 -16.69 -1.43 4.15
C ILE A 94 -16.80 -0.79 5.53
N ILE A 95 -15.88 -1.10 6.45
CA ILE A 95 -15.84 -0.50 7.80
C ILE A 95 -15.63 1.02 7.70
N GLY A 96 -14.75 1.46 6.78
CA GLY A 96 -14.53 2.88 6.46
C GLY A 96 -15.69 3.56 5.73
N ARG A 97 -16.79 2.83 5.45
CA ARG A 97 -17.97 3.31 4.71
C ARG A 97 -17.65 3.78 3.28
N ASN A 98 -16.58 3.29 2.70
CA ASN A 98 -16.21 3.58 1.32
C ASN A 98 -17.00 2.72 0.34
N LYS A 99 -17.39 3.31 -0.78
CA LYS A 99 -17.93 2.54 -1.91
C LYS A 99 -16.80 1.85 -2.65
N ILE A 100 -16.99 0.57 -2.96
CA ILE A 100 -16.00 -0.24 -3.68
C ILE A 100 -16.43 -0.38 -5.14
N LYS A 101 -15.47 -0.17 -6.04
CA LYS A 101 -15.55 -0.49 -7.46
C LYS A 101 -14.60 -1.67 -7.73
N TRP A 102 -15.16 -2.80 -8.06
CA TRP A 102 -14.39 -3.98 -8.43
C TRP A 102 -14.02 -3.94 -9.91
N ILE A 103 -12.76 -4.28 -10.21
CA ILE A 103 -12.31 -4.59 -11.56
C ILE A 103 -11.93 -6.06 -11.60
N GLN A 104 -12.66 -6.84 -12.39
CA GLN A 104 -12.31 -8.24 -12.63
C GLN A 104 -11.07 -8.30 -13.53
N THR A 105 -10.00 -8.82 -13.00
CA THR A 105 -8.74 -8.95 -13.72
C THR A 105 -8.59 -10.34 -14.34
N LYS A 106 -7.64 -10.51 -15.24
CA LYS A 106 -7.43 -11.74 -16.00
C LYS A 106 -5.98 -12.19 -15.94
N SER A 107 -5.75 -13.48 -16.12
CA SER A 107 -4.43 -14.08 -16.15
C SER A 107 -3.53 -13.50 -17.25
N GLU A 108 -4.11 -13.14 -18.39
CA GLU A 108 -3.41 -12.54 -19.53
C GLU A 108 -2.75 -11.20 -19.17
N ASN A 109 -3.28 -10.51 -18.16
CA ASN A 109 -2.75 -9.25 -17.63
C ASN A 109 -2.07 -9.45 -16.26
N ASN A 110 -1.54 -10.64 -15.98
CA ASN A 110 -0.90 -10.96 -14.71
C ASN A 110 -1.78 -10.66 -13.48
N TRP A 111 -3.10 -10.73 -13.61
CA TRP A 111 -4.07 -10.39 -12.55
C TRP A 111 -3.99 -8.93 -12.10
N PHE A 112 -3.57 -8.02 -13.00
CA PHE A 112 -3.66 -6.58 -12.81
C PHE A 112 -4.66 -5.96 -13.77
N PRO A 113 -5.30 -4.84 -13.39
CA PRO A 113 -6.18 -4.13 -14.30
C PRO A 113 -5.36 -3.43 -15.39
N THR A 114 -5.92 -3.33 -16.57
CA THR A 114 -5.40 -2.45 -17.61
C THR A 114 -5.75 -0.99 -17.32
N ALA A 115 -4.97 -0.05 -17.85
CA ALA A 115 -5.28 1.38 -17.76
C ALA A 115 -6.70 1.69 -18.31
N LYS A 116 -7.08 1.00 -19.40
CA LYS A 116 -8.42 1.15 -19.99
C LYS A 116 -9.55 0.69 -19.04
N GLU A 117 -9.40 -0.44 -18.37
CA GLU A 117 -10.41 -0.93 -17.40
C GLU A 117 -10.56 0.02 -16.21
N ILE A 118 -9.47 0.61 -15.73
CA ILE A 118 -9.51 1.63 -14.68
C ILE A 118 -10.21 2.88 -15.22
N GLU A 119 -9.84 3.35 -16.41
CA GLU A 119 -10.44 4.52 -17.02
C GLU A 119 -11.94 4.34 -17.23
N ASP A 120 -12.40 3.17 -17.66
CA ASP A 120 -13.82 2.84 -17.84
C ASP A 120 -14.64 2.94 -16.55
N VAL A 121 -13.98 2.79 -15.39
CA VAL A 121 -14.60 3.01 -14.09
C VAL A 121 -14.66 4.50 -13.73
N ILE A 122 -13.51 5.20 -13.84
CA ILE A 122 -13.37 6.57 -13.33
C ILE A 122 -14.02 7.63 -14.24
N LYS A 123 -14.06 7.41 -15.54
CA LYS A 123 -14.69 8.34 -16.51
C LYS A 123 -16.20 8.52 -16.32
N LYS A 124 -16.86 7.59 -15.58
CA LYS A 124 -18.30 7.67 -15.30
C LYS A 124 -18.64 8.85 -14.39
N ASP A 125 -17.71 9.26 -13.55
CA ASP A 125 -17.84 10.43 -12.70
C ASP A 125 -16.46 11.05 -12.45
N LYS A 126 -16.04 11.95 -13.32
CA LYS A 126 -14.72 12.59 -13.30
C LYS A 126 -14.50 13.55 -12.11
N GLN A 127 -15.58 13.95 -11.44
CA GLN A 127 -15.48 14.86 -10.29
C GLN A 127 -15.16 14.10 -8.99
N LYS A 128 -15.43 12.80 -8.96
CA LYS A 128 -15.10 11.97 -7.80
C LYS A 128 -13.61 11.74 -7.65
N LYS A 129 -13.22 11.53 -6.40
CA LYS A 129 -11.89 11.02 -6.03
C LYS A 129 -11.93 9.51 -6.00
N TYR A 130 -10.90 8.90 -6.54
CA TYR A 130 -10.73 7.45 -6.55
C TYR A 130 -9.40 7.07 -5.91
N LEU A 131 -9.40 6.01 -5.12
CA LEU A 131 -8.19 5.39 -4.59
C LEU A 131 -8.13 3.96 -5.10
N ILE A 132 -7.13 3.65 -5.92
CA ILE A 132 -6.87 2.29 -6.38
C ILE A 132 -5.78 1.63 -5.55
N PHE A 133 -6.03 0.38 -5.16
CA PHE A 133 -5.04 -0.47 -4.49
C PHE A 133 -4.32 -1.31 -5.53
N LEU A 134 -3.00 -1.21 -5.57
CA LEU A 134 -2.12 -2.03 -6.40
C LEU A 134 -1.13 -2.75 -5.49
N ASN A 135 -1.31 -4.05 -5.33
CA ASN A 135 -0.41 -4.89 -4.55
C ASN A 135 0.53 -5.63 -5.50
N SER A 136 1.83 -5.32 -5.44
CA SER A 136 2.83 -5.90 -6.35
C SER A 136 4.15 -6.15 -5.60
N PRO A 137 4.57 -7.43 -5.45
CA PRO A 137 3.92 -8.67 -5.91
C PRO A 137 2.53 -8.87 -5.31
N ASN A 138 1.60 -9.37 -6.12
CA ASN A 138 0.19 -9.49 -5.73
C ASN A 138 -0.06 -10.68 -4.80
N ASN A 139 -0.80 -10.45 -3.74
CA ASN A 139 -1.43 -11.50 -2.96
C ASN A 139 -2.92 -11.61 -3.35
N PRO A 140 -3.39 -12.73 -3.98
CA PRO A 140 -2.82 -14.07 -3.90
C PRO A 140 -2.06 -14.56 -5.14
N SER A 141 -2.00 -13.82 -6.25
CA SER A 141 -1.49 -14.38 -7.53
C SER A 141 0.03 -14.52 -7.60
N GLY A 142 0.79 -13.83 -6.75
CA GLY A 142 2.26 -13.79 -6.80
C GLY A 142 2.83 -13.01 -7.99
N GLN A 143 1.99 -12.42 -8.83
CA GLN A 143 2.40 -11.72 -10.04
C GLN A 143 2.85 -10.29 -9.76
N VAL A 144 3.73 -9.77 -10.63
CA VAL A 144 4.24 -8.39 -10.57
C VAL A 144 3.53 -7.53 -11.60
N CYS A 145 3.17 -6.30 -11.23
CA CYS A 145 2.56 -5.33 -12.12
C CYS A 145 3.57 -4.85 -13.18
N THR A 146 3.26 -5.08 -14.45
CA THR A 146 4.12 -4.70 -15.59
C THR A 146 3.67 -3.43 -16.31
N ASN A 147 2.43 -2.99 -16.08
CA ASN A 147 1.81 -1.84 -16.76
C ASN A 147 1.62 -0.62 -15.85
N LEU A 148 2.44 -0.50 -14.79
CA LEU A 148 2.31 0.57 -13.80
C LEU A 148 2.44 1.97 -14.42
N ASN A 149 3.31 2.14 -15.42
CA ASN A 149 3.48 3.42 -16.12
C ASN A 149 2.19 3.87 -16.82
N GLU A 150 1.53 2.96 -17.54
CA GLU A 150 0.27 3.24 -18.23
C GLU A 150 -0.83 3.62 -17.23
N ILE A 151 -0.90 2.89 -16.12
CA ILE A 151 -1.87 3.16 -15.05
C ILE A 151 -1.57 4.52 -14.40
N SER A 152 -0.31 4.85 -14.15
CA SER A 152 0.06 6.10 -13.50
C SER A 152 -0.25 7.34 -14.34
N GLU A 153 -0.22 7.24 -15.67
CA GLU A 153 -0.61 8.33 -16.55
C GLU A 153 -2.07 8.78 -16.35
N LEU A 154 -2.95 7.87 -15.92
CA LEU A 154 -4.34 8.25 -15.62
C LEU A 154 -4.44 9.26 -14.48
N ALA A 155 -3.55 9.22 -13.50
CA ALA A 155 -3.56 10.16 -12.38
C ALA A 155 -3.31 11.62 -12.82
N LYS A 156 -2.70 11.83 -14.00
CA LYS A 156 -2.50 13.17 -14.56
C LYS A 156 -3.79 13.80 -15.07
N ASN A 157 -4.76 12.96 -15.46
CA ASN A 157 -6.00 13.39 -16.12
C ASN A 157 -7.24 13.23 -15.24
N TYR A 158 -7.14 12.50 -14.13
CA TYR A 158 -8.26 12.17 -13.24
C TYR A 158 -7.86 12.35 -11.77
N ASN A 159 -8.84 12.52 -10.90
CA ASN A 159 -8.66 12.54 -9.44
C ASN A 159 -8.42 11.11 -8.92
N LEU A 160 -7.37 10.45 -9.42
CA LEU A 160 -6.99 9.09 -9.10
C LEU A 160 -5.75 9.07 -8.21
N TYR A 161 -5.90 8.46 -7.05
CA TYR A 161 -4.82 8.24 -6.09
C TYR A 161 -4.43 6.76 -6.11
N PHE A 162 -3.16 6.49 -5.83
CA PHE A 162 -2.61 5.15 -5.77
C PHE A 162 -2.19 4.79 -4.35
N LEU A 163 -2.56 3.60 -3.91
CA LEU A 163 -1.92 2.92 -2.81
C LEU A 163 -1.12 1.76 -3.40
N SER A 164 0.20 1.86 -3.36
CA SER A 164 1.11 0.76 -3.73
C SER A 164 1.45 -0.04 -2.48
N ASP A 165 0.98 -1.28 -2.44
CA ASP A 165 1.30 -2.23 -1.37
C ASP A 165 2.44 -3.13 -1.84
N GLU A 166 3.63 -2.87 -1.30
CA GLU A 166 4.90 -3.50 -1.70
C GLU A 166 5.46 -4.28 -0.51
N ILE A 167 5.00 -5.52 -0.32
CA ILE A 167 5.45 -6.43 0.74
C ILE A 167 6.51 -7.40 0.23
#